data_737bf3ddc4b2c815e118d2c3c7987d22
#
_entry.id   737bf3ddc4b2c815e118d2c3c7987d22
#
_cell.length_a   1.000
_cell.length_b   1.000
_cell.length_c   1.000
_cell.angle_alpha   90.00
_cell.angle_beta   90.00
_cell.angle_gamma   90.00
#
_symmetry.space_group_name_H-M   'P 1'
#
loop_
_entity.id
_entity.type
_entity.pdbx_description
1 polymer ?
#
loop_
_entity_poly.entity_id
_entity_poly.type
_entity_poly.pdbx_seq_one_letter_code
_entity_poly.pdbx_strand_id
1 'polypeptide(L)'
;MADDTTSSVVDRVRAEVRAWLDDHWDPDLARRDWIERVVDSGWAAPSWPTDWFGKGLEPSLTTVVVEEFRRVGAGGTGQDRVNLWANTVLAFGRDELKHEIMRPLMLDQVNMCLLYSEPGAGSDLAGIQTRAERDGDEWVVNGQKVWTSSGRQADHALLIARTDWDVPKHRGITFFFFPMDQPGVEVRALRQATGDARFNEVFITDARVPHSRILGEQNNGWTVLQTALAYERAVMGETQRRKRGQTDDGAVRSAGDEAPAPIPDLSLVELAQKVGVSGDPRLRQRLAQLHCLVRVNEWNNRRAKAELAQGTSSSVVSLGKLAMSRILHTAGSLQTEILGAEATIGGNDSPRSADATYALLNAFFTSIGGGTDQIQRN
;
A
#
# COMPACT_ATOMS: atom_id res chain seq x y z
N MET A 1 18.39 -34.61 4.46
CA MET A 1 17.20 -35.09 3.71
C MET A 1 16.14 -34.02 3.46
N ALA A 2 15.81 -33.11 4.39
CA ALA A 2 14.86 -32.00 4.13
C ALA A 2 15.43 -30.92 3.18
N ASP A 3 16.73 -30.69 3.21
CA ASP A 3 17.41 -29.64 2.42
C ASP A 3 17.50 -30.00 0.93
N ASP A 4 17.67 -31.28 0.62
CA ASP A 4 17.80 -31.80 -0.76
C ASP A 4 16.46 -31.80 -1.51
N THR A 5 15.35 -32.03 -0.79
CA THR A 5 13.99 -32.02 -1.35
C THR A 5 13.53 -30.56 -1.66
N THR A 6 13.88 -29.60 -0.82
CA THR A 6 13.55 -28.19 -1.00
C THR A 6 14.32 -27.60 -2.19
N SER A 7 15.59 -27.93 -2.36
CA SER A 7 16.39 -27.53 -3.52
C SER A 7 15.76 -28.04 -4.82
N SER A 8 15.36 -29.30 -4.87
CA SER A 8 14.75 -29.92 -6.06
C SER A 8 13.41 -29.28 -6.47
N VAL A 9 12.60 -28.81 -5.51
CA VAL A 9 11.34 -28.12 -5.78
C VAL A 9 11.59 -26.72 -6.35
N VAL A 10 12.52 -25.96 -5.76
CA VAL A 10 12.93 -24.64 -6.25
C VAL A 10 13.44 -24.74 -7.69
N ASP A 11 14.32 -25.71 -7.99
CA ASP A 11 14.89 -25.90 -9.33
C ASP A 11 13.81 -26.27 -10.35
N ARG A 12 12.86 -27.10 -9.98
CA ARG A 12 11.71 -27.46 -10.84
C ARG A 12 10.85 -26.23 -11.17
N VAL A 13 10.44 -25.45 -10.15
CA VAL A 13 9.64 -24.23 -10.37
C VAL A 13 10.41 -23.23 -11.23
N ARG A 14 11.71 -23.06 -10.99
CA ARG A 14 12.58 -22.20 -11.78
C ARG A 14 12.63 -22.63 -13.25
N ALA A 15 12.77 -23.92 -13.52
CA ALA A 15 12.78 -24.45 -14.86
C ALA A 15 11.44 -24.27 -15.59
N GLU A 16 10.32 -24.50 -14.87
CA GLU A 16 8.97 -24.32 -15.40
C GLU A 16 8.69 -22.84 -15.77
N VAL A 17 9.05 -21.90 -14.89
CA VAL A 17 8.90 -20.46 -15.15
C VAL A 17 9.75 -20.02 -16.34
N ARG A 18 11.01 -20.50 -16.42
CA ARG A 18 11.90 -20.18 -17.55
C ARG A 18 11.32 -20.65 -18.87
N ALA A 19 10.93 -21.92 -18.94
CA ALA A 19 10.33 -22.48 -20.15
C ALA A 19 9.09 -21.66 -20.59
N TRP A 20 8.23 -21.32 -19.62
CA TRP A 20 7.06 -20.50 -19.92
C TRP A 20 7.42 -19.10 -20.42
N LEU A 21 8.43 -18.44 -19.80
CA LEU A 21 8.92 -17.12 -20.23
C LEU A 21 9.57 -17.18 -21.61
N ASP A 22 10.38 -18.21 -21.89
CA ASP A 22 11.05 -18.38 -23.19
C ASP A 22 10.02 -18.54 -24.33
N ASP A 23 8.87 -19.17 -24.05
CA ASP A 23 7.80 -19.39 -25.04
C ASP A 23 6.84 -18.18 -25.19
N HIS A 24 6.74 -17.30 -24.15
CA HIS A 24 5.63 -16.34 -24.10
C HIS A 24 6.07 -14.88 -23.93
N TRP A 25 7.29 -14.63 -23.42
CA TRP A 25 7.76 -13.26 -23.19
C TRP A 25 8.29 -12.64 -24.49
N ASP A 26 7.72 -11.50 -24.81
CA ASP A 26 8.14 -10.66 -25.92
C ASP A 26 8.19 -9.20 -25.44
N PRO A 27 9.35 -8.54 -25.42
CA PRO A 27 9.48 -7.16 -24.96
C PRO A 27 8.72 -6.15 -25.85
N ASP A 28 8.39 -6.51 -27.08
CA ASP A 28 7.64 -5.67 -28.03
C ASP A 28 6.13 -5.86 -27.92
N LEU A 29 5.67 -6.83 -27.11
CA LEU A 29 4.24 -7.04 -26.90
C LEU A 29 3.63 -5.88 -26.12
N ALA A 30 2.43 -5.47 -26.53
CA ALA A 30 1.69 -4.46 -25.78
C ALA A 30 1.51 -4.90 -24.32
N ARG A 31 1.81 -3.99 -23.38
CA ARG A 31 1.78 -4.31 -21.94
C ARG A 31 0.48 -4.98 -21.50
N ARG A 32 -0.67 -4.51 -22.03
CA ARG A 32 -1.97 -5.06 -21.68
C ARG A 32 -2.06 -6.53 -22.05
N ASP A 33 -1.67 -6.88 -23.27
CA ASP A 33 -1.73 -8.25 -23.78
C ASP A 33 -0.79 -9.18 -23.03
N TRP A 34 0.38 -8.63 -22.61
CA TRP A 34 1.31 -9.34 -21.73
C TRP A 34 0.70 -9.64 -20.36
N ILE A 35 0.12 -8.63 -19.68
CA ILE A 35 -0.48 -8.82 -18.34
C ILE A 35 -1.66 -9.79 -18.40
N GLU A 36 -2.52 -9.73 -19.41
CA GLU A 36 -3.60 -10.70 -19.62
C GLU A 36 -3.03 -12.13 -19.72
N ARG A 37 -1.97 -12.32 -20.50
CA ARG A 37 -1.29 -13.61 -20.65
C ARG A 37 -0.72 -14.12 -19.31
N VAL A 38 -0.08 -13.26 -18.54
CA VAL A 38 0.48 -13.61 -17.22
C VAL A 38 -0.63 -13.99 -16.23
N VAL A 39 -1.73 -13.24 -16.21
CA VAL A 39 -2.89 -13.52 -15.35
C VAL A 39 -3.53 -14.86 -15.71
N ASP A 40 -3.86 -15.05 -17.00
CA ASP A 40 -4.55 -16.26 -17.48
C ASP A 40 -3.67 -17.53 -17.36
N SER A 41 -2.33 -17.39 -17.31
CA SER A 41 -1.41 -18.50 -17.06
C SER A 41 -1.29 -18.92 -15.60
N GLY A 42 -1.75 -18.08 -14.65
CA GLY A 42 -1.56 -18.29 -13.20
C GLY A 42 -0.22 -17.80 -12.65
N TRP A 43 0.70 -17.31 -13.48
CA TRP A 43 1.98 -16.76 -13.01
C TRP A 43 1.89 -15.35 -12.42
N ALA A 44 0.74 -14.69 -12.56
CA ALA A 44 0.50 -13.40 -11.91
C ALA A 44 0.48 -13.52 -10.37
N ALA A 45 -0.10 -14.60 -9.85
CA ALA A 45 -0.25 -14.85 -8.42
C ALA A 45 0.10 -16.31 -8.08
N PRO A 46 1.40 -16.70 -8.13
CA PRO A 46 1.83 -18.08 -8.10
C PRO A 46 1.33 -18.91 -6.91
N SER A 47 1.14 -18.30 -5.74
CA SER A 47 0.68 -19.00 -4.54
C SER A 47 -0.83 -19.15 -4.42
N TRP A 48 -1.62 -18.47 -5.26
CA TRP A 48 -3.08 -18.61 -5.21
C TRP A 48 -3.55 -19.97 -5.75
N PRO A 49 -4.76 -20.42 -5.36
CA PRO A 49 -5.38 -21.61 -5.90
C PRO A 49 -5.48 -21.56 -7.43
N THR A 50 -5.40 -22.70 -8.08
CA THR A 50 -5.49 -22.81 -9.55
C THR A 50 -6.83 -22.33 -10.09
N ASP A 51 -7.91 -22.51 -9.34
CA ASP A 51 -9.25 -22.04 -9.69
C ASP A 51 -9.37 -20.51 -9.65
N TRP A 52 -8.39 -19.83 -9.06
CA TRP A 52 -8.38 -18.37 -8.85
C TRP A 52 -7.09 -17.72 -9.40
N PHE A 53 -6.73 -18.06 -10.64
CA PHE A 53 -5.61 -17.46 -11.37
C PHE A 53 -4.23 -17.66 -10.73
N GLY A 54 -4.03 -18.76 -9.99
CA GLY A 54 -2.77 -19.14 -9.37
C GLY A 54 -2.20 -20.45 -9.89
N LYS A 55 -1.08 -20.87 -9.29
CA LYS A 55 -0.41 -22.15 -9.54
C LYS A 55 -0.48 -23.10 -8.34
N GLY A 56 -1.07 -22.66 -7.22
CA GLY A 56 -1.10 -23.44 -5.98
C GLY A 56 0.27 -23.66 -5.35
N LEU A 57 1.26 -22.82 -5.65
CA LEU A 57 2.60 -22.95 -5.11
C LEU A 57 2.67 -22.52 -3.64
N GLU A 58 3.61 -23.09 -2.90
CA GLU A 58 3.95 -22.56 -1.57
C GLU A 58 4.33 -21.07 -1.66
N PRO A 59 3.84 -20.21 -0.75
CA PRO A 59 4.08 -18.76 -0.82
C PRO A 59 5.56 -18.36 -0.89
N SER A 60 6.47 -19.15 -0.31
CA SER A 60 7.92 -18.93 -0.38
C SER A 60 8.46 -18.97 -1.80
N LEU A 61 7.86 -19.79 -2.68
CA LEU A 61 8.26 -19.97 -4.07
C LEU A 61 7.90 -18.81 -4.99
N THR A 62 6.97 -17.94 -4.60
CA THR A 62 6.67 -16.69 -5.35
C THR A 62 7.94 -15.86 -5.56
N THR A 63 8.90 -15.90 -4.62
CA THR A 63 10.18 -15.17 -4.78
C THR A 63 10.96 -15.69 -5.97
N VAL A 64 10.99 -17.01 -6.16
CA VAL A 64 11.69 -17.66 -7.30
C VAL A 64 11.07 -17.21 -8.62
N VAL A 65 9.73 -17.19 -8.69
CA VAL A 65 9.00 -16.72 -9.88
C VAL A 65 9.33 -15.26 -10.19
N VAL A 66 9.25 -14.39 -9.17
CA VAL A 66 9.58 -12.96 -9.32
C VAL A 66 11.02 -12.72 -9.78
N GLU A 67 11.99 -13.55 -9.32
CA GLU A 67 13.38 -13.47 -9.75
C GLU A 67 13.52 -13.79 -11.23
N GLU A 68 12.84 -14.83 -11.73
CA GLU A 68 12.94 -15.24 -13.14
C GLU A 68 12.26 -14.23 -14.08
N PHE A 69 11.09 -13.68 -13.69
CA PHE A 69 10.47 -12.60 -14.44
C PHE A 69 11.39 -11.38 -14.52
N ARG A 70 12.02 -10.99 -13.41
CA ARG A 70 12.97 -9.87 -13.39
C ARG A 70 14.19 -10.12 -14.26
N ARG A 71 14.69 -11.37 -14.33
CA ARG A 71 15.85 -11.75 -15.14
C ARG A 71 15.69 -11.37 -16.62
N VAL A 72 14.46 -11.46 -17.15
CA VAL A 72 14.14 -11.13 -18.54
C VAL A 72 13.51 -9.74 -18.71
N GLY A 73 13.36 -8.95 -17.64
CA GLY A 73 12.69 -7.64 -17.67
C GLY A 73 11.16 -7.73 -17.75
N ALA A 74 10.56 -8.90 -17.55
CA ALA A 74 9.13 -9.08 -17.55
C ALA A 74 8.50 -8.62 -16.23
N GLY A 75 7.34 -7.97 -16.30
CA GLY A 75 6.51 -7.59 -15.15
C GLY A 75 5.26 -8.46 -15.01
N GLY A 76 4.38 -8.12 -14.06
CA GLY A 76 3.04 -8.69 -13.94
C GLY A 76 2.88 -9.85 -12.96
N THR A 77 3.96 -10.38 -12.38
CA THR A 77 3.92 -11.44 -11.36
C THR A 77 4.01 -10.89 -9.93
N GLY A 78 3.71 -11.73 -8.94
CA GLY A 78 3.80 -11.41 -7.51
C GLY A 78 2.58 -10.69 -6.96
N GLN A 79 1.45 -10.71 -7.66
CA GLN A 79 0.20 -10.10 -7.23
C GLN A 79 -0.37 -10.73 -5.94
N ASP A 80 -0.09 -12.00 -5.70
CA ASP A 80 -0.39 -12.69 -4.43
C ASP A 80 0.23 -12.03 -3.20
N ARG A 81 1.21 -11.14 -3.38
CA ARG A 81 1.87 -10.39 -2.30
C ARG A 81 1.47 -8.92 -2.23
N VAL A 82 1.15 -8.32 -3.37
CA VAL A 82 1.02 -6.85 -3.48
C VAL A 82 -0.37 -6.39 -3.90
N ASN A 83 -1.25 -7.27 -4.38
CA ASN A 83 -2.60 -6.88 -4.76
C ASN A 83 -3.54 -6.95 -3.56
N LEU A 84 -3.60 -5.85 -2.78
CA LEU A 84 -4.47 -5.71 -1.61
C LEU A 84 -5.93 -6.10 -1.91
N TRP A 85 -6.44 -5.60 -3.03
CA TRP A 85 -7.84 -5.73 -3.41
C TRP A 85 -8.21 -7.19 -3.69
N ALA A 86 -7.49 -7.79 -4.61
CA ALA A 86 -7.74 -9.16 -5.03
C ALA A 86 -7.45 -10.17 -3.90
N ASN A 87 -6.38 -9.97 -3.09
CA ASN A 87 -6.11 -10.79 -1.91
C ASN A 87 -7.25 -10.75 -0.88
N THR A 88 -7.83 -9.57 -0.65
CA THR A 88 -8.94 -9.43 0.30
C THR A 88 -10.21 -10.10 -0.23
N VAL A 89 -10.53 -9.93 -1.52
CA VAL A 89 -11.67 -10.59 -2.16
C VAL A 89 -11.47 -12.10 -2.21
N LEU A 90 -10.27 -12.58 -2.55
CA LEU A 90 -9.96 -14.02 -2.57
C LEU A 90 -10.20 -14.66 -1.21
N ALA A 91 -9.73 -14.00 -0.13
CA ALA A 91 -9.82 -14.55 1.22
C ALA A 91 -11.25 -14.55 1.80
N PHE A 92 -12.07 -13.57 1.43
CA PHE A 92 -13.33 -13.30 2.13
C PHE A 92 -14.55 -13.13 1.23
N GLY A 93 -14.37 -13.00 -0.08
CA GLY A 93 -15.46 -12.86 -1.04
C GLY A 93 -16.20 -14.18 -1.24
N ARG A 94 -17.50 -14.11 -1.53
CA ARG A 94 -18.27 -15.25 -2.04
C ARG A 94 -17.83 -15.58 -3.45
N ASP A 95 -18.03 -16.81 -3.89
CA ASP A 95 -17.54 -17.27 -5.19
C ASP A 95 -18.14 -16.48 -6.36
N GLU A 96 -19.41 -16.05 -6.27
CA GLU A 96 -20.03 -15.21 -7.28
C GLU A 96 -19.28 -13.88 -7.44
N LEU A 97 -18.90 -13.24 -6.32
CA LEU A 97 -18.13 -12.00 -6.35
C LEU A 97 -16.71 -12.25 -6.89
N LYS A 98 -16.07 -13.35 -6.50
CA LYS A 98 -14.73 -13.71 -7.01
C LYS A 98 -14.76 -13.92 -8.53
N HIS A 99 -15.74 -14.65 -9.06
CA HIS A 99 -15.90 -14.85 -10.52
C HIS A 99 -16.09 -13.54 -11.27
N GLU A 100 -16.82 -12.60 -10.68
CA GLU A 100 -17.07 -11.30 -11.29
C GLU A 100 -15.84 -10.41 -11.32
N ILE A 101 -15.08 -10.33 -10.20
CA ILE A 101 -14.16 -9.21 -9.99
C ILE A 101 -12.67 -9.59 -9.97
N MET A 102 -12.31 -10.88 -9.73
CA MET A 102 -10.90 -11.24 -9.52
C MET A 102 -10.04 -10.92 -10.76
N ARG A 103 -10.47 -11.35 -11.95
CA ARG A 103 -9.71 -11.08 -13.18
C ARG A 103 -9.63 -9.58 -13.49
N PRO A 104 -10.73 -8.78 -13.46
CA PRO A 104 -10.66 -7.33 -13.60
C PRO A 104 -9.73 -6.65 -12.59
N LEU A 105 -9.71 -7.07 -11.32
CA LEU A 105 -8.79 -6.54 -10.30
C LEU A 105 -7.32 -6.85 -10.62
N MET A 106 -7.04 -8.04 -11.15
CA MET A 106 -5.68 -8.44 -11.51
C MET A 106 -5.18 -7.73 -12.77
N LEU A 107 -6.08 -7.28 -13.62
CA LEU A 107 -5.79 -6.54 -14.85
C LEU A 107 -5.80 -5.01 -14.68
N ASP A 108 -5.93 -4.51 -13.44
CA ASP A 108 -6.08 -3.08 -13.15
C ASP A 108 -7.22 -2.41 -13.95
N GLN A 109 -8.29 -3.17 -14.24
CA GLN A 109 -9.48 -2.69 -14.96
C GLN A 109 -10.54 -2.10 -14.03
N VAL A 110 -10.36 -2.23 -12.73
CA VAL A 110 -11.25 -1.72 -11.68
C VAL A 110 -10.45 -0.86 -10.72
N ASN A 111 -10.86 0.40 -10.62
CA ASN A 111 -10.26 1.33 -9.67
C ASN A 111 -10.88 1.15 -8.29
N MET A 112 -10.03 1.01 -7.29
CA MET A 112 -10.45 0.73 -5.92
C MET A 112 -10.02 1.84 -4.96
N CYS A 113 -10.81 2.05 -3.90
CA CYS A 113 -10.40 2.89 -2.78
C CYS A 113 -10.73 2.25 -1.42
N LEU A 114 -10.21 2.84 -0.34
CA LEU A 114 -10.47 2.42 1.03
C LEU A 114 -11.41 3.42 1.71
N LEU A 115 -12.51 2.93 2.26
CA LEU A 115 -13.47 3.69 3.05
C LEU A 115 -13.43 3.23 4.51
N TYR A 116 -12.31 3.51 5.18
CA TYR A 116 -12.06 3.10 6.57
C TYR A 116 -12.25 4.24 7.55
N SER A 117 -11.34 5.22 7.52
CA SER A 117 -11.28 6.31 8.49
C SER A 117 -12.47 7.27 8.39
N GLU A 118 -12.85 7.84 9.52
CA GLU A 118 -13.86 8.87 9.65
C GLU A 118 -13.29 10.10 10.37
N PRO A 119 -13.92 11.27 10.31
CA PRO A 119 -13.44 12.44 11.04
C PRO A 119 -13.23 12.19 12.54
N GLY A 120 -14.05 11.33 13.17
CA GLY A 120 -13.97 10.94 14.58
C GLY A 120 -13.28 9.59 14.84
N ALA A 121 -12.89 8.82 13.81
CA ALA A 121 -12.37 7.46 13.97
C ALA A 121 -11.20 7.19 13.03
N GLY A 122 -9.99 7.40 13.51
CA GLY A 122 -8.74 7.08 12.83
C GLY A 122 -7.96 6.00 13.59
N SER A 123 -7.20 6.37 14.64
CA SER A 123 -6.49 5.40 15.47
C SER A 123 -7.44 4.45 16.20
N ASP A 124 -8.57 4.95 16.70
CA ASP A 124 -9.68 4.12 17.18
C ASP A 124 -10.65 3.79 16.05
N LEU A 125 -10.17 3.02 15.09
CA LEU A 125 -10.94 2.67 13.90
C LEU A 125 -12.20 1.86 14.21
N ALA A 126 -12.21 1.11 15.32
CA ALA A 126 -13.41 0.43 15.78
C ALA A 126 -14.51 1.39 16.25
N GLY A 127 -14.20 2.66 16.47
CA GLY A 127 -15.15 3.72 16.85
C GLY A 127 -15.96 4.32 15.68
N ILE A 128 -15.94 3.73 14.48
CA ILE A 128 -16.66 4.25 13.31
C ILE A 128 -18.15 4.41 13.57
N GLN A 129 -18.72 5.46 12.95
CA GLN A 129 -20.13 5.85 13.05
C GLN A 129 -20.89 5.62 11.74
N THR A 130 -20.21 5.39 10.61
CA THR A 130 -20.89 4.98 9.37
C THR A 130 -21.72 3.75 9.66
N ARG A 131 -23.03 3.84 9.47
CA ARG A 131 -23.99 2.76 9.74
C ARG A 131 -24.41 2.07 8.46
N ALA A 132 -24.70 0.80 8.54
CA ALA A 132 -25.37 0.04 7.51
C ALA A 132 -26.57 -0.69 8.15
N GLU A 133 -27.76 -0.41 7.65
CA GLU A 133 -29.02 -0.95 8.12
C GLU A 133 -29.61 -1.85 7.05
N ARG A 134 -30.06 -3.06 7.45
CA ARG A 134 -30.57 -4.04 6.50
C ARG A 134 -31.95 -3.64 5.98
N ASP A 135 -32.12 -3.70 4.65
CA ASP A 135 -33.38 -3.48 3.95
C ASP A 135 -33.56 -4.60 2.91
N GLY A 136 -34.25 -5.67 3.30
CA GLY A 136 -34.39 -6.86 2.45
C GLY A 136 -33.05 -7.55 2.17
N ASP A 137 -32.71 -7.65 0.89
CA ASP A 137 -31.44 -8.25 0.44
C ASP A 137 -30.30 -7.23 0.23
N GLU A 138 -30.53 -6.00 0.64
CA GLU A 138 -29.55 -4.92 0.58
C GLU A 138 -29.28 -4.32 1.96
N TRP A 139 -28.27 -3.45 2.00
CA TRP A 139 -27.94 -2.60 3.13
C TRP A 139 -28.00 -1.15 2.70
N VAL A 140 -28.65 -0.32 3.51
CA VAL A 140 -28.67 1.14 3.36
C VAL A 140 -27.55 1.72 4.21
N VAL A 141 -26.63 2.40 3.56
CA VAL A 141 -25.40 2.93 4.19
C VAL A 141 -25.49 4.43 4.33
N ASN A 142 -25.17 4.93 5.54
CA ASN A 142 -25.11 6.35 5.85
C ASN A 142 -23.87 6.67 6.67
N GLY A 143 -23.13 7.72 6.29
CA GLY A 143 -21.93 8.14 7.02
C GLY A 143 -21.01 9.06 6.25
N GLN A 144 -19.82 9.27 6.81
CA GLN A 144 -18.77 10.06 6.17
C GLN A 144 -17.43 9.35 6.35
N LYS A 145 -16.68 9.24 5.27
CA LYS A 145 -15.31 8.71 5.27
C LYS A 145 -14.34 9.81 4.88
N VAL A 146 -13.10 9.71 5.37
CA VAL A 146 -12.06 10.72 5.16
C VAL A 146 -10.71 10.05 4.91
N TRP A 147 -9.79 10.79 4.30
CA TRP A 147 -8.45 10.32 3.92
C TRP A 147 -8.47 9.22 2.85
N THR A 148 -9.51 9.21 2.02
CA THR A 148 -9.66 8.24 0.94
C THR A 148 -8.78 8.62 -0.23
N SER A 149 -7.77 7.80 -0.53
CA SER A 149 -6.96 7.93 -1.75
C SER A 149 -7.77 7.49 -2.97
N SER A 150 -7.64 8.22 -4.09
CA SER A 150 -8.25 7.84 -5.39
C SER A 150 -9.78 7.71 -5.39
N GLY A 151 -10.48 8.21 -4.38
CA GLY A 151 -11.94 8.07 -4.26
C GLY A 151 -12.74 8.61 -5.45
N ARG A 152 -12.22 9.65 -6.14
CA ARG A 152 -12.90 10.26 -7.30
C ARG A 152 -12.89 9.40 -8.56
N GLN A 153 -11.94 8.49 -8.67
CA GLN A 153 -11.76 7.60 -9.81
C GLN A 153 -12.18 6.16 -9.48
N ALA A 154 -12.55 5.90 -8.22
CA ALA A 154 -12.84 4.54 -7.79
C ALA A 154 -14.20 4.06 -8.30
N ASP A 155 -14.21 2.88 -8.88
CA ASP A 155 -15.42 2.15 -9.26
C ASP A 155 -16.03 1.45 -8.04
N HIS A 156 -15.15 0.92 -7.17
CA HIS A 156 -15.56 0.23 -5.94
C HIS A 156 -14.66 0.60 -4.76
N ALA A 157 -15.14 0.32 -3.57
CA ALA A 157 -14.41 0.52 -2.33
C ALA A 157 -14.45 -0.70 -1.42
N LEU A 158 -13.41 -0.84 -0.60
CA LEU A 158 -13.46 -1.65 0.60
C LEU A 158 -14.00 -0.77 1.74
N LEU A 159 -15.25 -1.00 2.14
CA LEU A 159 -15.95 -0.20 3.14
C LEU A 159 -16.11 -0.98 4.45
N ILE A 160 -15.84 -0.33 5.56
CA ILE A 160 -16.27 -0.79 6.88
C ILE A 160 -17.43 0.08 7.38
N ALA A 161 -18.49 -0.57 7.85
CA ALA A 161 -19.64 0.10 8.44
C ALA A 161 -20.16 -0.67 9.67
N ARG A 162 -20.81 0.05 10.55
CA ARG A 162 -21.43 -0.53 11.74
C ARG A 162 -22.79 -1.10 11.39
N THR A 163 -22.98 -2.36 11.71
CA THR A 163 -24.23 -3.13 11.48
C THR A 163 -24.88 -3.57 12.77
N ASP A 164 -24.18 -3.46 13.91
CA ASP A 164 -24.70 -3.79 15.23
C ASP A 164 -24.13 -2.84 16.28
N TRP A 165 -25.02 -2.20 17.05
CA TRP A 165 -24.68 -1.20 18.07
C TRP A 165 -24.75 -1.76 19.50
N ASP A 166 -25.34 -2.94 19.68
CA ASP A 166 -25.63 -3.55 20.98
C ASP A 166 -24.52 -4.49 21.45
N VAL A 167 -23.44 -4.60 20.66
CA VAL A 167 -22.29 -5.44 20.94
C VAL A 167 -21.01 -4.61 21.11
N PRO A 168 -19.93 -5.18 21.67
CA PRO A 168 -18.64 -4.51 21.71
C PRO A 168 -18.21 -4.01 20.33
N LYS A 169 -17.65 -2.79 20.25
CA LYS A 169 -17.43 -2.05 18.99
C LYS A 169 -16.73 -2.84 17.87
N HIS A 170 -15.81 -3.74 18.20
CA HIS A 170 -15.11 -4.59 17.23
C HIS A 170 -16.01 -5.71 16.64
N ARG A 171 -17.08 -6.07 17.32
CA ARG A 171 -17.99 -7.15 16.92
C ARG A 171 -19.24 -6.66 16.18
N GLY A 172 -19.41 -5.34 16.04
CA GLY A 172 -20.56 -4.75 15.37
C GLY A 172 -20.20 -4.14 13.99
N ILE A 173 -19.07 -4.52 13.42
CA ILE A 173 -18.58 -3.99 12.14
C ILE A 173 -18.72 -5.07 11.06
N THR A 174 -19.23 -4.68 9.90
CA THR A 174 -19.27 -5.51 8.70
C THR A 174 -18.41 -4.87 7.60
N PHE A 175 -17.81 -5.70 6.78
CA PHE A 175 -16.93 -5.29 5.69
C PHE A 175 -17.61 -5.53 4.35
N PHE A 176 -17.62 -4.53 3.48
CA PHE A 176 -18.36 -4.55 2.22
C PHE A 176 -17.46 -4.28 1.02
N PHE A 177 -17.70 -4.95 -0.08
CA PHE A 177 -17.28 -4.56 -1.42
C PHE A 177 -18.32 -3.59 -1.98
N PHE A 178 -18.06 -2.30 -1.83
CA PHE A 178 -19.04 -1.23 -1.99
C PHE A 178 -18.92 -0.55 -3.35
N PRO A 179 -20.00 -0.44 -4.14
CA PRO A 179 -19.99 0.32 -5.41
C PRO A 179 -19.93 1.82 -5.12
N MET A 180 -19.02 2.52 -5.82
CA MET A 180 -18.84 3.97 -5.64
C MET A 180 -19.73 4.79 -6.58
N ASP A 181 -19.98 4.29 -7.79
CA ASP A 181 -20.84 4.97 -8.78
C ASP A 181 -22.32 4.62 -8.54
N GLN A 182 -22.94 5.36 -7.63
CA GLN A 182 -24.36 5.22 -7.31
C GLN A 182 -24.93 6.49 -6.68
N PRO A 183 -26.26 6.68 -6.68
CA PRO A 183 -26.92 7.74 -5.93
C PRO A 183 -26.55 7.70 -4.44
N GLY A 184 -26.36 8.87 -3.83
CA GLY A 184 -26.02 8.99 -2.42
C GLY A 184 -24.54 8.92 -2.09
N VAL A 185 -23.66 8.69 -3.05
CA VAL A 185 -22.20 8.76 -2.87
C VAL A 185 -21.66 10.05 -3.45
N GLU A 186 -21.13 10.92 -2.60
CA GLU A 186 -20.50 12.18 -3.01
C GLU A 186 -19.04 12.20 -2.58
N VAL A 187 -18.13 12.40 -3.53
CA VAL A 187 -16.68 12.44 -3.30
C VAL A 187 -16.16 13.85 -3.47
N ARG A 188 -15.58 14.42 -2.40
CA ARG A 188 -14.98 15.77 -2.39
C ARG A 188 -13.48 15.68 -2.19
N ALA A 189 -12.73 16.48 -2.96
CA ALA A 189 -11.29 16.59 -2.79
C ALA A 189 -10.94 17.24 -1.44
N LEU A 190 -10.01 16.64 -0.70
CA LEU A 190 -9.46 17.17 0.54
C LEU A 190 -8.10 17.82 0.26
N ARG A 191 -8.03 19.14 0.36
CA ARG A 191 -6.77 19.86 0.18
C ARG A 191 -5.89 19.74 1.42
N GLN A 192 -4.71 19.15 1.24
CA GLN A 192 -3.71 18.98 2.28
C GLN A 192 -2.91 20.26 2.54
N ALA A 193 -2.18 20.31 3.65
CA ALA A 193 -1.27 21.41 3.97
C ALA A 193 -0.15 21.58 2.94
N THR A 194 0.23 20.52 2.23
CA THR A 194 1.18 20.53 1.10
C THR A 194 0.64 21.25 -0.15
N GLY A 195 -0.67 21.52 -0.21
CA GLY A 195 -1.36 22.01 -1.40
C GLY A 195 -1.95 20.90 -2.29
N ASP A 196 -1.53 19.66 -2.10
CA ASP A 196 -2.06 18.48 -2.80
C ASP A 196 -3.53 18.24 -2.46
N ALA A 197 -4.24 17.54 -3.34
CA ALA A 197 -5.62 17.09 -3.13
C ALA A 197 -5.77 15.60 -3.50
N ARG A 198 -4.84 14.79 -3.02
CA ARG A 198 -4.82 13.33 -3.30
C ARG A 198 -5.81 12.56 -2.46
N PHE A 199 -6.14 13.07 -1.28
CA PHE A 199 -7.16 12.49 -0.42
C PHE A 199 -8.52 13.10 -0.68
N ASN A 200 -9.54 12.34 -0.33
CA ASN A 200 -10.93 12.74 -0.48
C ASN A 200 -11.70 12.51 0.81
N GLU A 201 -12.74 13.29 0.98
CA GLU A 201 -13.87 13.00 1.84
C GLU A 201 -14.95 12.32 1.00
N VAL A 202 -15.62 11.33 1.57
CA VAL A 202 -16.71 10.61 0.92
C VAL A 202 -17.94 10.68 1.82
N PHE A 203 -18.96 11.35 1.35
CA PHE A 203 -20.25 11.44 2.02
C PHE A 203 -21.18 10.38 1.45
N ILE A 204 -21.81 9.62 2.32
CA ILE A 204 -22.66 8.49 1.98
C ILE A 204 -24.04 8.76 2.59
N THR A 205 -25.07 8.88 1.74
CA THR A 205 -26.45 9.16 2.15
C THR A 205 -27.38 8.18 1.44
N ASP A 206 -27.97 7.26 2.20
CA ASP A 206 -28.88 6.22 1.71
C ASP A 206 -28.34 5.41 0.52
N ALA A 207 -27.01 5.27 0.44
CA ALA A 207 -26.36 4.46 -0.59
C ALA A 207 -26.60 2.97 -0.31
N ARG A 208 -26.70 2.16 -1.36
CA ARG A 208 -27.11 0.77 -1.26
C ARG A 208 -25.97 -0.18 -1.59
N VAL A 209 -25.90 -1.29 -0.86
CA VAL A 209 -24.97 -2.38 -1.14
C VAL A 209 -25.69 -3.71 -0.97
N PRO A 210 -25.66 -4.61 -1.97
CA PRO A 210 -26.27 -5.94 -1.86
C PRO A 210 -25.63 -6.77 -0.74
N HIS A 211 -26.43 -7.57 -0.06
CA HIS A 211 -25.95 -8.48 0.99
C HIS A 211 -24.87 -9.46 0.47
N SER A 212 -24.95 -9.85 -0.78
CA SER A 212 -23.94 -10.69 -1.44
C SER A 212 -22.55 -10.05 -1.55
N ARG A 213 -22.44 -8.73 -1.36
CA ARG A 213 -21.20 -7.97 -1.39
C ARG A 213 -20.50 -7.84 -0.04
N ILE A 214 -20.99 -8.53 1.00
CA ILE A 214 -20.26 -8.66 2.27
C ILE A 214 -19.00 -9.50 2.02
N LEU A 215 -17.87 -9.01 2.52
CA LEU A 215 -16.61 -9.75 2.60
C LEU A 215 -16.51 -10.39 4.00
N GLY A 216 -16.45 -11.70 4.03
CA GLY A 216 -16.60 -12.50 5.27
C GLY A 216 -18.04 -12.58 5.73
N GLU A 217 -18.23 -12.55 7.05
CA GLU A 217 -19.54 -12.66 7.69
C GLU A 217 -20.00 -11.31 8.24
N GLN A 218 -21.32 -11.12 8.35
CA GLN A 218 -21.90 -9.98 9.06
C GLN A 218 -21.34 -9.91 10.49
N ASN A 219 -21.00 -8.70 10.94
CA ASN A 219 -20.42 -8.41 12.26
C ASN A 219 -18.99 -8.98 12.49
N ASN A 220 -18.37 -9.60 11.48
CA ASN A 220 -16.98 -10.06 11.53
C ASN A 220 -16.02 -9.21 10.69
N GLY A 221 -16.43 -8.01 10.30
CA GLY A 221 -15.64 -7.11 9.47
C GLY A 221 -14.32 -6.67 10.10
N TRP A 222 -14.19 -6.73 11.42
CA TRP A 222 -12.93 -6.45 12.09
C TRP A 222 -11.83 -7.44 11.74
N THR A 223 -12.15 -8.73 11.64
CA THR A 223 -11.20 -9.77 11.20
C THR A 223 -10.75 -9.54 9.76
N VAL A 224 -11.70 -9.23 8.87
CA VAL A 224 -11.41 -8.90 7.46
C VAL A 224 -10.50 -7.68 7.38
N LEU A 225 -10.81 -6.62 8.14
CA LEU A 225 -10.01 -5.40 8.20
C LEU A 225 -8.57 -5.66 8.64
N GLN A 226 -8.35 -6.47 9.68
CA GLN A 226 -6.99 -6.80 10.15
C GLN A 226 -6.17 -7.51 9.06
N THR A 227 -6.79 -8.39 8.30
CA THR A 227 -6.17 -9.07 7.16
C THR A 227 -5.87 -8.09 6.03
N ALA A 228 -6.82 -7.24 5.65
CA ALA A 228 -6.62 -6.20 4.63
C ALA A 228 -5.50 -5.22 5.01
N LEU A 229 -5.44 -4.79 6.28
CA LEU A 229 -4.35 -3.94 6.78
C LEU A 229 -2.99 -4.65 6.77
N ALA A 230 -2.95 -5.99 6.91
CA ALA A 230 -1.71 -6.75 6.77
C ALA A 230 -1.22 -6.74 5.31
N TYR A 231 -2.11 -6.92 4.34
CA TYR A 231 -1.78 -6.77 2.92
C TYR A 231 -1.34 -5.35 2.57
N GLU A 232 -2.03 -4.33 3.07
CA GLU A 232 -1.65 -2.92 2.85
C GLU A 232 -0.22 -2.64 3.34
N ARG A 233 0.15 -3.11 4.53
CA ARG A 233 1.51 -2.97 5.07
C ARG A 233 2.55 -3.69 4.22
N ALA A 234 2.23 -4.86 3.68
CA ALA A 234 3.11 -5.60 2.77
C ALA A 234 3.35 -4.81 1.48
N VAL A 235 2.30 -4.25 0.88
CA VAL A 235 2.38 -3.39 -0.33
C VAL A 235 3.25 -2.16 -0.07
N MET A 236 3.00 -1.42 1.02
CA MET A 236 3.80 -0.24 1.37
C MET A 236 5.29 -0.57 1.53
N GLY A 237 5.61 -1.70 2.13
CA GLY A 237 6.99 -2.18 2.28
C GLY A 237 7.66 -2.50 0.94
N GLU A 238 6.93 -3.02 -0.03
CA GLU A 238 7.47 -3.42 -1.34
C GLU A 238 7.61 -2.24 -2.30
N THR A 239 6.68 -1.29 -2.30
CA THR A 239 6.75 -0.05 -3.08
C THR A 239 7.98 0.78 -2.71
N GLN A 240 8.32 0.86 -1.43
CA GLN A 240 9.57 1.51 -0.98
C GLN A 240 10.83 0.81 -1.47
N ARG A 241 10.78 -0.52 -1.69
CA ARG A 241 11.92 -1.31 -2.22
C ARG A 241 12.16 -1.05 -3.70
N ARG A 242 11.10 -0.96 -4.51
CA ARG A 242 11.20 -0.72 -5.96
C ARG A 242 11.89 0.61 -6.26
N LYS A 243 11.67 1.66 -5.46
CA LYS A 243 12.29 2.98 -5.66
C LYS A 243 13.78 3.06 -5.29
N ARG A 244 14.31 2.11 -4.51
CA ARG A 244 15.73 2.08 -4.11
C ARG A 244 16.67 1.44 -5.15
N GLY A 245 16.16 0.73 -6.13
CA GLY A 245 16.96 -0.10 -7.04
C GLY A 245 16.70 0.12 -8.52
N GLN A 246 16.08 1.23 -8.95
CA GLN A 246 15.57 1.27 -10.30
C GLN A 246 15.96 2.43 -11.16
N THR A 247 16.56 2.06 -12.25
CA THR A 247 16.40 2.58 -13.60
C THR A 247 14.96 2.37 -14.09
N ASP A 248 14.46 3.37 -14.77
CA ASP A 248 13.13 3.60 -15.32
C ASP A 248 12.67 2.45 -16.24
N ASP A 249 11.88 1.51 -15.72
CA ASP A 249 11.11 0.57 -16.53
C ASP A 249 9.67 0.43 -16.01
N GLY A 250 8.82 1.19 -16.61
CA GLY A 250 7.43 0.95 -16.98
C GLY A 250 6.46 0.29 -15.99
N ALA A 251 6.66 0.37 -14.66
CA ALA A 251 5.68 -0.15 -13.72
C ALA A 251 4.43 0.73 -13.70
N VAL A 252 3.25 0.09 -13.79
CA VAL A 252 1.93 0.75 -13.67
C VAL A 252 1.88 1.50 -12.34
N ARG A 253 1.72 2.79 -12.46
CA ARG A 253 1.34 3.65 -11.33
C ARG A 253 -0.18 3.58 -11.22
N SER A 254 -0.69 2.93 -10.18
CA SER A 254 -2.05 3.24 -9.75
C SER A 254 -2.07 4.72 -9.33
N ALA A 255 -3.14 5.42 -9.67
CA ALA A 255 -3.29 6.87 -9.46
C ALA A 255 -3.43 7.23 -7.96
N GLY A 256 -2.47 6.86 -7.17
CA GLY A 256 -2.33 7.09 -5.73
C GLY A 256 -0.89 6.88 -5.25
N ASP A 257 -0.04 6.27 -6.07
CA ASP A 257 1.32 5.87 -5.72
C ASP A 257 2.40 6.86 -6.19
N GLU A 258 2.30 8.12 -5.82
CA GLU A 258 3.53 8.88 -5.63
C GLU A 258 4.08 8.52 -4.25
N ALA A 259 4.97 7.53 -4.24
CA ALA A 259 5.69 7.18 -3.03
C ALA A 259 6.48 8.39 -2.54
N PRO A 260 6.68 8.50 -1.21
CA PRO A 260 7.53 9.53 -0.64
C PRO A 260 8.87 9.55 -1.38
N ALA A 261 9.38 10.77 -1.62
CA ALA A 261 10.68 11.00 -2.24
C ALA A 261 11.76 10.10 -1.62
N PRO A 262 12.80 9.69 -2.36
CA PRO A 262 13.89 8.89 -1.81
C PRO A 262 14.42 9.52 -0.54
N ILE A 263 14.78 8.68 0.45
CA ILE A 263 15.30 9.13 1.75
C ILE A 263 16.57 9.95 1.49
N PRO A 264 16.57 11.25 1.79
CA PRO A 264 17.54 12.17 1.22
C PRO A 264 18.76 12.39 2.15
N ASP A 265 19.40 11.32 2.65
CA ASP A 265 20.57 11.49 3.51
C ASP A 265 21.78 12.05 2.75
N LEU A 266 22.10 11.48 1.58
CA LEU A 266 23.20 11.96 0.73
C LEU A 266 22.84 13.21 -0.05
N SER A 267 21.60 13.32 -0.53
CA SER A 267 21.14 14.51 -1.26
C SER A 267 21.14 15.78 -0.38
N LEU A 268 20.95 15.65 0.94
CA LEU A 268 21.06 16.77 1.86
C LEU A 268 22.52 17.21 2.11
N VAL A 269 23.47 16.28 2.05
CA VAL A 269 24.91 16.63 2.07
C VAL A 269 25.28 17.43 0.82
N GLU A 270 24.84 16.98 -0.35
CA GLU A 270 25.04 17.70 -1.60
C GLU A 270 24.36 19.07 -1.60
N LEU A 271 23.14 19.16 -1.05
CA LEU A 271 22.44 20.44 -0.89
C LEU A 271 23.23 21.39 0.01
N ALA A 272 23.73 20.92 1.16
CA ALA A 272 24.55 21.73 2.07
C ALA A 272 25.86 22.23 1.42
N GLN A 273 26.46 21.41 0.53
CA GLN A 273 27.63 21.81 -0.26
C GLN A 273 27.24 22.88 -1.27
N LYS A 274 26.16 22.72 -2.02
CA LYS A 274 25.67 23.68 -3.04
C LYS A 274 25.31 25.03 -2.42
N VAL A 275 24.76 25.03 -1.21
CA VAL A 275 24.39 26.27 -0.48
C VAL A 275 25.59 26.87 0.25
N GLY A 276 26.70 26.13 0.39
CA GLY A 276 27.95 26.63 1.03
C GLY A 276 27.97 26.53 2.55
N VAL A 277 27.04 25.74 3.16
CA VAL A 277 26.91 25.60 4.63
C VAL A 277 27.45 24.26 5.15
N SER A 278 28.07 23.45 4.29
CA SER A 278 28.58 22.12 4.64
C SER A 278 29.69 22.12 5.71
N GLY A 279 30.31 23.30 5.96
CA GLY A 279 31.31 23.52 7.00
C GLY A 279 30.73 23.75 8.40
N ASP A 280 29.45 24.05 8.55
CA ASP A 280 28.82 24.28 9.88
C ASP A 280 28.87 22.99 10.72
N PRO A 281 29.56 22.99 11.90
CA PRO A 281 29.70 21.79 12.71
C PRO A 281 28.38 21.27 13.26
N ARG A 282 27.37 22.12 13.50
CA ARG A 282 26.05 21.70 14.00
C ARG A 282 25.28 20.99 12.90
N LEU A 283 25.26 21.54 11.67
CA LEU A 283 24.64 20.90 10.52
C LEU A 283 25.29 19.53 10.21
N ARG A 284 26.63 19.46 10.29
CA ARG A 284 27.35 18.20 10.09
C ARG A 284 26.93 17.13 11.09
N GLN A 285 26.78 17.48 12.39
CA GLN A 285 26.32 16.53 13.40
C GLN A 285 24.88 16.05 13.12
N ARG A 286 23.99 16.93 12.72
CA ARG A 286 22.60 16.57 12.40
C ARG A 286 22.51 15.72 11.15
N LEU A 287 23.29 15.99 10.12
CA LEU A 287 23.41 15.15 8.93
C LEU A 287 23.96 13.77 9.27
N ALA A 288 24.97 13.69 10.12
CA ALA A 288 25.50 12.42 10.60
C ALA A 288 24.45 11.62 11.40
N GLN A 289 23.66 12.27 12.27
CA GLN A 289 22.55 11.63 12.98
C GLN A 289 21.49 11.09 12.02
N LEU A 290 21.11 11.85 10.98
CA LEU A 290 20.19 11.39 9.94
C LEU A 290 20.74 10.16 9.23
N HIS A 291 22.02 10.20 8.83
CA HIS A 291 22.69 9.07 8.22
C HIS A 291 22.65 7.82 9.10
N CYS A 292 22.96 7.94 10.41
CA CYS A 292 22.86 6.84 11.34
C CYS A 292 21.43 6.27 11.44
N LEU A 293 20.41 7.14 11.51
CA LEU A 293 19.00 6.70 11.54
C LEU A 293 18.63 5.89 10.30
N VAL A 294 19.04 6.36 9.11
CA VAL A 294 18.80 5.67 7.83
C VAL A 294 19.48 4.30 7.84
N ARG A 295 20.76 4.21 8.24
CA ARG A 295 21.51 2.95 8.27
C ARG A 295 20.94 1.95 9.27
N VAL A 296 20.60 2.39 10.48
CA VAL A 296 19.96 1.53 11.49
C VAL A 296 18.62 1.00 10.99
N ASN A 297 17.82 1.86 10.33
CA ASN A 297 16.54 1.43 9.74
C ASN A 297 16.75 0.38 8.62
N GLU A 298 17.78 0.53 7.81
CA GLU A 298 18.15 -0.47 6.80
C GLU A 298 18.47 -1.84 7.42
N TRP A 299 19.25 -1.85 8.49
CA TRP A 299 19.61 -3.09 9.20
C TRP A 299 18.39 -3.71 9.87
N ASN A 300 17.53 -2.93 10.52
CA ASN A 300 16.27 -3.41 11.08
C ASN A 300 15.36 -4.02 10.00
N ASN A 301 15.25 -3.40 8.84
CA ASN A 301 14.46 -3.95 7.73
C ASN A 301 15.04 -5.27 7.20
N ARG A 302 16.38 -5.42 7.16
CA ARG A 302 17.04 -6.70 6.82
C ARG A 302 16.75 -7.77 7.87
N ARG A 303 16.81 -7.40 9.15
CA ARG A 303 16.49 -8.29 10.26
C ARG A 303 15.02 -8.74 10.19
N ALA A 304 14.08 -7.80 10.06
CA ALA A 304 12.65 -8.13 9.94
C ALA A 304 12.38 -9.14 8.81
N LYS A 305 13.05 -8.98 7.67
CA LYS A 305 12.94 -9.92 6.55
C LYS A 305 13.46 -11.31 6.88
N ALA A 306 14.60 -11.38 7.56
CA ALA A 306 15.17 -12.67 7.95
C ALA A 306 14.28 -13.40 8.96
N GLU A 307 13.69 -12.69 9.92
CA GLU A 307 12.74 -13.25 10.89
C GLU A 307 11.45 -13.75 10.19
N LEU A 308 10.88 -12.96 9.28
CA LEU A 308 9.69 -13.37 8.51
C LEU A 308 9.97 -14.58 7.60
N ALA A 309 11.17 -14.68 7.01
CA ALA A 309 11.56 -15.82 6.20
C ALA A 309 11.69 -17.12 7.01
N GLN A 310 11.88 -17.02 8.33
CA GLN A 310 11.89 -18.14 9.26
C GLN A 310 10.49 -18.48 9.83
N GLY A 311 9.44 -17.84 9.32
CA GLY A 311 8.05 -18.06 9.78
C GLY A 311 7.72 -17.41 11.13
N THR A 312 8.57 -16.53 11.65
CA THR A 312 8.33 -15.83 12.91
C THR A 312 7.68 -14.47 12.66
N SER A 313 6.72 -14.07 13.51
CA SER A 313 6.22 -12.70 13.50
C SER A 313 7.32 -11.75 14.00
N SER A 314 7.54 -10.63 13.31
CA SER A 314 8.57 -9.68 13.68
C SER A 314 7.96 -8.35 14.14
N SER A 315 8.13 -8.02 15.41
CA SER A 315 7.82 -6.68 15.95
C SER A 315 8.75 -5.59 15.36
N VAL A 316 9.85 -5.99 14.76
CA VAL A 316 10.81 -5.08 14.09
C VAL A 316 10.15 -4.35 12.89
N VAL A 317 9.08 -4.88 12.32
CA VAL A 317 8.30 -4.21 11.26
C VAL A 317 7.73 -2.88 11.76
N SER A 318 7.18 -2.83 12.98
CA SER A 318 6.68 -1.59 13.59
C SER A 318 7.80 -0.57 13.85
N LEU A 319 9.00 -1.03 14.20
CA LEU A 319 10.18 -0.16 14.34
C LEU A 319 10.56 0.50 13.01
N GLY A 320 10.41 -0.19 11.89
CA GLY A 320 10.65 0.36 10.56
C GLY A 320 9.76 1.58 10.25
N LYS A 321 8.48 1.50 10.59
CA LYS A 321 7.53 2.62 10.43
C LYS A 321 7.88 3.80 11.34
N LEU A 322 8.18 3.56 12.61
CA LEU A 322 8.61 4.60 13.56
C LEU A 322 9.92 5.27 13.13
N ALA A 323 10.90 4.48 12.66
CA ALA A 323 12.15 5.01 12.14
C ALA A 323 11.91 5.88 10.89
N MET A 324 11.04 5.45 9.97
CA MET A 324 10.70 6.21 8.76
C MET A 324 10.09 7.56 9.11
N SER A 325 9.12 7.61 10.04
CA SER A 325 8.54 8.84 10.54
C SER A 325 9.64 9.80 11.06
N ARG A 326 10.51 9.31 11.92
CA ARG A 326 11.61 10.10 12.47
C ARG A 326 12.61 10.59 11.42
N ILE A 327 12.95 9.73 10.46
CA ILE A 327 13.85 10.05 9.33
C ILE A 327 13.27 11.20 8.51
N LEU A 328 12.00 11.11 8.11
CA LEU A 328 11.37 12.12 7.24
C LEU A 328 11.17 13.46 7.96
N HIS A 329 10.77 13.45 9.23
CA HIS A 329 10.72 14.69 10.02
C HIS A 329 12.10 15.33 10.18
N THR A 330 13.13 14.51 10.44
CA THR A 330 14.51 15.02 10.57
C THR A 330 15.01 15.57 9.24
N ALA A 331 14.75 14.87 8.13
CA ALA A 331 15.18 15.28 6.80
C ALA A 331 14.50 16.59 6.34
N GLY A 332 13.16 16.70 6.50
CA GLY A 332 12.42 17.92 6.16
C GLY A 332 12.89 19.14 6.97
N SER A 333 13.11 18.95 8.29
CA SER A 333 13.66 19.99 9.16
C SER A 333 15.09 20.41 8.76
N LEU A 334 15.96 19.44 8.43
CA LEU A 334 17.32 19.71 7.98
C LEU A 334 17.34 20.43 6.63
N GLN A 335 16.47 20.08 5.71
CA GLN A 335 16.38 20.73 4.40
C GLN A 335 16.04 22.21 4.56
N THR A 336 15.06 22.56 5.41
CA THR A 336 14.73 23.96 5.71
C THR A 336 15.87 24.69 6.42
N GLU A 337 16.59 24.04 7.33
CA GLU A 337 17.72 24.63 8.03
C GLU A 337 18.92 24.91 7.08
N ILE A 338 19.21 24.00 6.15
CA ILE A 338 20.26 24.17 5.15
C ILE A 338 19.95 25.35 4.24
N LEU A 339 18.69 25.52 3.83
CA LEU A 339 18.28 26.65 2.97
C LEU A 339 18.20 27.99 3.73
N GLY A 340 18.05 27.96 5.06
CA GLY A 340 17.94 29.17 5.89
C GLY A 340 16.79 30.09 5.44
N ALA A 341 17.09 31.36 5.18
CA ALA A 341 16.08 32.33 4.75
C ALA A 341 15.40 31.96 3.41
N GLU A 342 16.08 31.28 2.51
CA GLU A 342 15.52 30.81 1.24
C GLU A 342 14.31 29.88 1.49
N ALA A 343 14.32 29.08 2.55
CA ALA A 343 13.21 28.17 2.86
C ALA A 343 11.88 28.87 3.17
N THR A 344 11.91 30.17 3.42
CA THR A 344 10.70 30.98 3.70
C THR A 344 10.08 31.58 2.44
N ILE A 345 10.75 31.49 1.28
CA ILE A 345 10.26 32.00 0.02
C ILE A 345 9.27 30.98 -0.55
N GLY A 346 7.99 31.38 -0.65
CA GLY A 346 6.96 30.48 -1.19
C GLY A 346 6.88 30.50 -2.72
N GLY A 347 6.26 29.47 -3.28
CA GLY A 347 5.87 29.43 -4.68
C GLY A 347 6.96 29.05 -5.68
N ASN A 348 6.74 29.42 -6.96
CA ASN A 348 7.62 29.04 -8.07
C ASN A 348 8.95 29.81 -8.12
N ASP A 349 9.11 30.82 -7.28
CA ASP A 349 10.31 31.69 -7.28
C ASP A 349 11.53 31.00 -6.67
N SER A 350 11.34 29.94 -5.90
CA SER A 350 12.42 29.08 -5.40
C SER A 350 11.97 27.61 -5.38
N PRO A 351 12.28 26.81 -6.41
CA PRO A 351 11.97 25.38 -6.44
C PRO A 351 12.52 24.62 -5.23
N ARG A 352 13.73 24.96 -4.75
CA ARG A 352 14.33 24.31 -3.58
C ARG A 352 13.53 24.59 -2.30
N SER A 353 12.97 25.78 -2.15
CA SER A 353 12.10 26.13 -1.03
C SER A 353 10.77 25.38 -1.10
N ALA A 354 10.18 25.27 -2.29
CA ALA A 354 8.95 24.49 -2.51
C ALA A 354 9.17 23.02 -2.13
N ASP A 355 10.25 22.40 -2.55
CA ASP A 355 10.63 21.02 -2.20
C ASP A 355 10.84 20.85 -0.68
N ALA A 356 11.52 21.82 -0.03
CA ALA A 356 11.77 21.77 1.42
C ALA A 356 10.47 21.92 2.21
N THR A 357 9.60 22.84 1.82
CA THR A 357 8.29 23.03 2.43
C THR A 357 7.42 21.78 2.27
N TYR A 358 7.41 21.22 1.06
CA TYR A 358 6.70 19.97 0.80
C TYR A 358 7.22 18.83 1.67
N ALA A 359 8.53 18.62 1.72
CA ALA A 359 9.15 17.57 2.53
C ALA A 359 8.82 17.71 4.02
N LEU A 360 8.89 18.95 4.55
CA LEU A 360 8.57 19.26 5.94
C LEU A 360 7.10 18.95 6.27
N LEU A 361 6.16 19.42 5.45
CA LEU A 361 4.73 19.24 5.67
C LEU A 361 4.30 17.79 5.43
N ASN A 362 4.84 17.14 4.40
CA ASN A 362 4.51 15.76 4.09
C ASN A 362 5.04 14.75 5.14
N ALA A 363 6.06 15.11 5.91
CA ALA A 363 6.57 14.27 6.99
C ALA A 363 5.48 13.96 8.05
N PHE A 364 4.53 14.86 8.28
CA PHE A 364 3.42 14.63 9.21
C PHE A 364 2.50 13.49 8.76
N PHE A 365 2.31 13.31 7.44
CA PHE A 365 1.57 12.16 6.92
C PHE A 365 2.17 10.84 7.41
N THR A 366 3.48 10.70 7.40
CA THR A 366 4.15 9.44 7.78
C THR A 366 4.05 9.11 9.27
N SER A 367 3.86 10.10 10.14
CA SER A 367 3.60 9.85 11.57
C SER A 367 2.15 9.50 11.88
N ILE A 368 1.24 9.66 10.91
CA ILE A 368 -0.21 9.46 11.08
C ILE A 368 -0.70 8.27 10.24
N GLY A 369 -0.44 8.26 8.95
CA GLY A 369 -0.93 7.25 8.00
C GLY A 369 -0.35 5.86 8.24
N GLY A 370 -1.11 4.81 7.92
CA GLY A 370 -0.69 3.42 8.14
C GLY A 370 -0.56 3.00 9.61
N GLY A 371 -1.31 3.66 10.51
CA GLY A 371 -1.20 3.58 11.97
C GLY A 371 -0.22 4.62 12.51
N THR A 372 -0.71 5.42 13.48
CA THR A 372 0.10 6.49 14.07
C THR A 372 1.36 5.95 14.76
N ASP A 373 2.34 6.82 14.99
CA ASP A 373 3.53 6.47 15.78
C ASP A 373 3.17 5.92 17.17
N GLN A 374 2.03 6.37 17.76
CA GLN A 374 1.51 5.86 19.02
C GLN A 374 1.00 4.42 18.88
N ILE A 375 0.23 4.14 17.82
CA ILE A 375 -0.26 2.78 17.53
C ILE A 375 0.91 1.81 17.29
N GLN A 376 1.99 2.25 16.63
CA GLN A 376 3.15 1.40 16.37
C GLN A 376 3.97 1.08 17.65
N ARG A 377 3.80 1.84 18.73
CA ARG A 377 4.46 1.61 20.03
C ARG A 377 3.70 0.65 20.93
N ASN A 378 2.41 0.44 20.67
CA ASN A 378 1.55 -0.51 21.39
C ASN A 378 1.68 -1.93 20.82
#